data_08c3aca090d16700ed4816dac1d134ec
#
_entry.id   08c3aca090d16700ed4816dac1d134ec
#
_cell.length_a   1.000
_cell.length_b   1.000
_cell.length_c   1.000
_cell.angle_alpha   90.00
_cell.angle_beta   90.00
_cell.angle_gamma   90.00
#
_symmetry.space_group_name_H-M   'P 1'
#
loop_
_entity.id
_entity.type
_entity.pdbx_description
1 polymer ?
#
loop_
_entity_poly.entity_id
_entity_poly.type
_entity_poly.pdbx_seq_one_letter_code
_entity_poly.pdbx_strand_id
1 'polypeptide(L)'
;SFLIRSKDFFGSDSGPGNALLDSYCQKFLNKGYDRNGLLARKGKVHPASLKKMLAHPFFAKRQPKSTGKEIFNLRFIPKNLLKQSHEDILATLTEVTALTIARAIKQKEKSINEITACGGGVKNIFLMERISHHVSSEIVSSKTMGYDPQSIEAMAFGWLARQRLESNPLKVGKKKGLLGKITKFKS
;
A
#
# COMPACT_ATOMS: atom_id res chain seq x y z
N SER A 1 1.62 1.77 1.88
CA SER A 1 1.86 3.01 2.67
C SER A 1 1.16 4.19 2.02
N PHE A 2 0.91 5.23 2.76
CA PHE A 2 0.42 6.49 2.27
C PHE A 2 1.07 7.66 3.01
N LEU A 3 1.14 8.80 2.34
CA LEU A 3 1.61 10.06 2.89
C LEU A 3 0.54 11.13 2.67
N ILE A 4 0.24 11.88 3.70
CA ILE A 4 -0.64 13.04 3.60
C ILE A 4 0.20 14.29 3.86
N ARG A 5 0.10 15.25 2.94
CA ARG A 5 0.65 16.59 3.08
C ARG A 5 -0.47 17.54 3.50
N SER A 6 -0.39 18.01 4.75
CA SER A 6 -1.18 19.13 5.26
C SER A 6 -0.22 20.14 5.90
N LYS A 7 -0.54 20.69 7.06
CA LYS A 7 0.40 21.52 7.83
C LYS A 7 1.67 20.75 8.25
N ASP A 8 1.54 19.41 8.46
CA ASP A 8 2.64 18.50 8.79
C ASP A 8 2.59 17.26 7.88
N PHE A 9 3.78 16.69 7.59
CA PHE A 9 3.87 15.42 6.89
C PHE A 9 3.42 14.28 7.82
N PHE A 10 2.59 13.41 7.28
CA PHE A 10 2.12 12.22 7.98
C PHE A 10 2.19 11.00 7.06
N GLY A 11 2.94 9.98 7.47
CA GLY A 11 3.07 8.71 6.77
C GLY A 11 2.65 7.53 7.63
N SER A 12 2.00 6.53 7.04
CA SER A 12 1.60 5.30 7.71
C SER A 12 1.37 4.17 6.73
N ASP A 13 1.53 2.93 7.19
CA ASP A 13 1.07 1.78 6.44
C ASP A 13 -0.44 1.58 6.65
N SER A 14 -1.12 1.20 5.55
CA SER A 14 -2.57 0.97 5.54
C SER A 14 -2.94 -0.51 5.61
N GLY A 15 -2.11 -1.39 5.04
CA GLY A 15 -2.39 -2.80 4.92
C GLY A 15 -1.46 -3.53 3.96
N PRO A 16 -1.92 -4.63 3.34
CA PRO A 16 -1.07 -5.54 2.56
C PRO A 16 -0.50 -4.94 1.27
N GLY A 17 -1.12 -3.92 0.69
CA GLY A 17 -0.76 -3.49 -0.66
C GLY A 17 -0.90 -4.64 -1.68
N ASN A 18 -0.03 -4.66 -2.69
CA ASN A 18 0.02 -5.77 -3.66
C ASN A 18 0.77 -7.00 -3.14
N ALA A 19 1.54 -6.90 -2.04
CA ALA A 19 2.43 -7.98 -1.61
C ALA A 19 1.70 -9.29 -1.35
N LEU A 20 0.48 -9.24 -0.80
CA LEU A 20 -0.34 -10.43 -0.55
C LEU A 20 -0.90 -11.02 -1.84
N LEU A 21 -1.34 -10.18 -2.78
CA LEU A 21 -1.81 -10.56 -4.12
C LEU A 21 -0.68 -11.26 -4.89
N ASP A 22 0.51 -10.65 -4.93
CA ASP A 22 1.66 -11.18 -5.64
C ASP A 22 2.12 -12.50 -5.03
N SER A 23 2.16 -12.60 -3.69
CA SER A 23 2.50 -13.85 -2.99
C SER A 23 1.50 -14.97 -3.31
N TYR A 24 0.20 -14.64 -3.44
CA TYR A 24 -0.80 -15.60 -3.85
C TYR A 24 -0.59 -16.07 -5.29
N CYS A 25 -0.39 -15.13 -6.22
CA CYS A 25 -0.12 -15.45 -7.62
C CYS A 25 1.13 -16.32 -7.79
N GLN A 26 2.21 -16.00 -7.09
CA GLN A 26 3.45 -16.76 -7.11
C GLN A 26 3.24 -18.19 -6.60
N LYS A 27 2.55 -18.36 -5.47
CA LYS A 27 2.39 -19.67 -4.83
C LYS A 27 1.43 -20.60 -5.56
N PHE A 28 0.30 -20.07 -6.05
CA PHE A 28 -0.81 -20.89 -6.53
C PHE A 28 -1.05 -20.83 -8.04
N LEU A 29 -0.53 -19.82 -8.72
CA LEU A 29 -0.74 -19.62 -10.17
C LEU A 29 0.55 -19.69 -10.98
N ASN A 30 1.69 -19.82 -10.32
CA ASN A 30 3.02 -19.74 -10.95
C ASN A 30 3.20 -18.47 -11.80
N LYS A 31 2.64 -17.34 -11.32
CA LYS A 31 2.73 -16.02 -11.94
C LYS A 31 3.32 -15.05 -10.95
N GLY A 32 4.10 -14.08 -11.43
CA GLY A 32 4.68 -13.04 -10.56
C GLY A 32 3.61 -12.18 -9.88
N TYR A 33 2.53 -11.87 -10.60
CA TYR A 33 1.41 -11.03 -10.15
C TYR A 33 0.20 -11.18 -11.07
N ASP A 34 -0.96 -10.64 -10.66
CA ASP A 34 -2.16 -10.52 -11.51
C ASP A 34 -2.05 -9.25 -12.37
N ARG A 35 -1.65 -9.44 -13.64
CA ARG A 35 -1.42 -8.32 -14.57
C ARG A 35 -2.70 -7.50 -14.75
N ASN A 36 -2.62 -6.19 -14.45
CA ASN A 36 -3.74 -5.24 -14.51
C ASN A 36 -4.95 -5.62 -13.62
N GLY A 37 -4.83 -6.64 -12.75
CA GLY A 37 -5.94 -7.16 -11.96
C GLY A 37 -6.98 -7.93 -12.79
N LEU A 38 -6.56 -8.51 -13.92
CA LEU A 38 -7.49 -9.15 -14.87
C LEU A 38 -8.16 -10.41 -14.32
N LEU A 39 -7.49 -11.18 -13.47
CA LEU A 39 -8.10 -12.33 -12.79
C LEU A 39 -9.05 -11.85 -11.69
N ALA A 40 -8.59 -10.94 -10.84
CA ALA A 40 -9.41 -10.36 -9.78
C ALA A 40 -10.71 -9.73 -10.31
N ARG A 41 -10.65 -9.07 -11.46
CA ARG A 41 -11.83 -8.44 -12.10
C ARG A 41 -12.93 -9.43 -12.48
N LYS A 42 -12.58 -10.68 -12.80
CA LYS A 42 -13.54 -11.74 -13.16
C LYS A 42 -14.22 -12.36 -11.94
N GLY A 43 -13.60 -12.23 -10.78
CA GLY A 43 -14.06 -12.86 -9.55
C GLY A 43 -15.10 -12.05 -8.80
N LYS A 44 -15.72 -12.72 -7.84
CA LYS A 44 -16.68 -12.13 -6.90
C LYS A 44 -16.04 -12.04 -5.50
N VAL A 45 -16.23 -10.91 -4.86
CA VAL A 45 -15.78 -10.72 -3.47
C VAL A 45 -16.53 -11.68 -2.54
N HIS A 46 -15.78 -12.41 -1.71
CA HIS A 46 -16.37 -13.31 -0.71
C HIS A 46 -16.64 -12.54 0.61
N PRO A 47 -17.90 -12.17 0.93
CA PRO A 47 -18.21 -11.20 1.99
C PRO A 47 -17.76 -11.64 3.38
N ALA A 48 -17.96 -12.91 3.72
CA ALA A 48 -17.59 -13.46 5.04
C ALA A 48 -16.06 -13.40 5.26
N SER A 49 -15.27 -13.73 4.23
CA SER A 49 -13.81 -13.65 4.30
C SER A 49 -13.32 -12.22 4.34
N LEU A 50 -13.90 -11.33 3.53
CA LEU A 50 -13.61 -9.90 3.56
C LEU A 50 -13.82 -9.33 4.96
N LYS A 51 -14.98 -9.58 5.58
CA LYS A 51 -15.30 -9.14 6.95
C LYS A 51 -14.26 -9.66 7.95
N LYS A 52 -13.93 -10.96 7.88
CA LYS A 52 -12.95 -11.60 8.76
C LYS A 52 -11.57 -10.97 8.61
N MET A 53 -11.10 -10.74 7.39
CA MET A 53 -9.80 -10.15 7.13
C MET A 53 -9.74 -8.70 7.62
N LEU A 54 -10.78 -7.90 7.38
CA LEU A 54 -10.86 -6.51 7.84
C LEU A 54 -10.99 -6.35 9.36
N ALA A 55 -11.37 -7.41 10.07
CA ALA A 55 -11.40 -7.45 11.54
C ALA A 55 -10.03 -7.69 12.18
N HIS A 56 -8.96 -7.89 11.39
CA HIS A 56 -7.63 -8.14 11.93
C HIS A 56 -7.15 -6.96 12.82
N PRO A 57 -6.56 -7.23 14.00
CA PRO A 57 -6.18 -6.20 14.98
C PRO A 57 -5.28 -5.09 14.44
N PHE A 58 -4.47 -5.39 13.42
CA PHE A 58 -3.64 -4.36 12.76
C PHE A 58 -4.46 -3.16 12.29
N PHE A 59 -5.65 -3.40 11.74
CA PHE A 59 -6.47 -2.31 11.19
C PHE A 59 -7.07 -1.40 12.26
N ALA A 60 -7.27 -1.91 13.48
CA ALA A 60 -7.71 -1.14 14.63
C ALA A 60 -6.58 -0.31 15.30
N LYS A 61 -5.30 -0.61 14.99
CA LYS A 61 -4.18 0.15 15.56
C LYS A 61 -4.23 1.61 15.14
N ARG A 62 -3.90 2.50 16.11
CA ARG A 62 -3.76 3.94 15.86
C ARG A 62 -2.61 4.21 14.89
N GLN A 63 -2.80 5.19 14.02
CA GLN A 63 -1.76 5.69 13.11
C GLN A 63 -0.84 6.72 13.82
N PRO A 64 0.45 6.84 13.44
CA PRO A 64 1.14 6.07 12.41
C PRO A 64 1.44 4.64 12.87
N LYS A 65 1.34 3.70 11.94
CA LYS A 65 1.64 2.28 12.15
C LYS A 65 2.43 1.72 10.98
N SER A 66 3.20 0.67 11.23
CA SER A 66 4.02 0.00 10.23
C SER A 66 3.68 -1.48 10.16
N THR A 67 3.86 -2.09 9.00
CA THR A 67 3.62 -3.52 8.75
C THR A 67 4.45 -4.01 7.58
N GLY A 68 4.58 -5.33 7.50
CA GLY A 68 5.27 -6.00 6.40
C GLY A 68 4.71 -7.40 6.16
N LYS A 69 5.52 -8.24 5.51
CA LYS A 69 5.17 -9.62 5.17
C LYS A 69 5.01 -10.53 6.40
N GLU A 70 5.48 -10.12 7.57
CA GLU A 70 5.30 -10.82 8.84
C GLU A 70 3.81 -10.95 9.22
N ILE A 71 2.99 -9.92 8.89
CA ILE A 71 1.55 -9.92 9.13
C ILE A 71 0.79 -10.34 7.87
N PHE A 72 1.07 -9.67 6.74
CA PHE A 72 0.33 -9.86 5.50
C PHE A 72 1.04 -10.86 4.59
N ASN A 73 0.99 -12.14 4.97
CA ASN A 73 1.45 -13.29 4.21
C ASN A 73 0.29 -14.25 3.91
N LEU A 74 0.56 -15.38 3.28
CA LEU A 74 -0.48 -16.34 2.88
C LEU A 74 -1.31 -16.89 4.05
N ARG A 75 -0.78 -16.89 5.28
CA ARG A 75 -1.53 -17.31 6.49
C ARG A 75 -2.63 -16.32 6.87
N PHE A 76 -2.54 -15.09 6.38
CA PHE A 76 -3.58 -14.07 6.56
C PHE A 76 -4.87 -14.41 5.79
N ILE A 77 -4.79 -15.26 4.75
CA ILE A 77 -5.94 -15.66 3.92
C ILE A 77 -6.75 -16.71 4.66
N PRO A 78 -8.05 -16.46 4.93
CA PRO A 78 -8.90 -17.44 5.62
C PRO A 78 -9.03 -18.75 4.83
N LYS A 79 -9.04 -19.89 5.53
CA LYS A 79 -9.15 -21.23 4.91
C LYS A 79 -10.40 -21.39 4.04
N ASN A 80 -11.52 -20.77 4.42
CA ASN A 80 -12.77 -20.80 3.63
C ASN A 80 -12.64 -20.03 2.31
N LEU A 81 -11.82 -18.96 2.27
CA LEU A 81 -11.53 -18.24 1.04
C LEU A 81 -10.67 -19.08 0.09
N LEU A 82 -9.69 -19.81 0.62
CA LEU A 82 -8.83 -20.69 -0.19
C LEU A 82 -9.57 -21.85 -0.90
N LYS A 83 -10.84 -22.08 -0.56
CA LYS A 83 -11.72 -23.06 -1.24
C LYS A 83 -12.49 -22.46 -2.42
N GLN A 84 -12.40 -21.15 -2.64
CA GLN A 84 -13.05 -20.46 -3.76
C GLN A 84 -12.20 -20.53 -5.03
N SER A 85 -12.72 -20.02 -6.15
CA SER A 85 -11.96 -19.86 -7.39
C SER A 85 -10.79 -18.90 -7.19
N HIS A 86 -9.75 -19.02 -8.00
CA HIS A 86 -8.61 -18.10 -7.96
C HIS A 86 -9.04 -16.64 -8.20
N GLU A 87 -10.01 -16.45 -9.08
CA GLU A 87 -10.60 -15.16 -9.39
C GLU A 87 -11.27 -14.54 -8.16
N ASP A 88 -12.09 -15.31 -7.44
CA ASP A 88 -12.80 -14.83 -6.24
C ASP A 88 -11.85 -14.54 -5.09
N ILE A 89 -10.80 -15.34 -4.96
CA ILE A 89 -9.74 -15.09 -3.99
C ILE A 89 -9.05 -13.76 -4.31
N LEU A 90 -8.59 -13.56 -5.54
CA LEU A 90 -7.92 -12.35 -5.97
C LEU A 90 -8.84 -11.12 -5.89
N ALA A 91 -10.12 -11.25 -6.26
CA ALA A 91 -11.12 -10.19 -6.07
C ALA A 91 -11.25 -9.77 -4.60
N THR A 92 -11.32 -10.75 -3.69
CA THR A 92 -11.44 -10.50 -2.26
C THR A 92 -10.18 -9.84 -1.68
N LEU A 93 -8.99 -10.30 -2.07
CA LEU A 93 -7.72 -9.71 -1.65
C LEU A 93 -7.54 -8.28 -2.17
N THR A 94 -7.95 -8.02 -3.42
CA THR A 94 -7.96 -6.68 -4.01
C THR A 94 -8.88 -5.75 -3.23
N GLU A 95 -10.06 -6.23 -2.87
CA GLU A 95 -11.04 -5.45 -2.10
C GLU A 95 -10.55 -5.13 -0.67
N VAL A 96 -9.90 -6.10 0.00
CA VAL A 96 -9.24 -5.84 1.30
C VAL A 96 -8.23 -4.71 1.17
N THR A 97 -7.38 -4.76 0.14
CA THR A 97 -6.35 -3.74 -0.09
C THR A 97 -6.97 -2.38 -0.36
N ALA A 98 -7.96 -2.30 -1.25
CA ALA A 98 -8.65 -1.05 -1.59
C ALA A 98 -9.35 -0.42 -0.38
N LEU A 99 -10.12 -1.20 0.37
CA LEU A 99 -10.82 -0.73 1.57
C LEU A 99 -9.87 -0.26 2.66
N THR A 100 -8.76 -0.97 2.88
CA THR A 100 -7.81 -0.59 3.94
C THR A 100 -7.07 0.69 3.60
N ILE A 101 -6.74 0.93 2.33
CA ILE A 101 -6.19 2.20 1.85
C ILE A 101 -7.21 3.33 2.03
N ALA A 102 -8.43 3.14 1.53
CA ALA A 102 -9.48 4.16 1.62
C ALA A 102 -9.82 4.54 3.08
N ARG A 103 -9.92 3.54 3.97
CA ARG A 103 -10.16 3.78 5.41
C ARG A 103 -9.02 4.55 6.05
N ALA A 104 -7.78 4.21 5.74
CA ALA A 104 -6.61 4.86 6.30
C ALA A 104 -6.52 6.33 5.89
N ILE A 105 -6.85 6.66 4.64
CA ILE A 105 -6.91 8.02 4.12
C ILE A 105 -8.02 8.80 4.85
N LYS A 106 -9.25 8.28 4.86
CA LYS A 106 -10.42 8.94 5.47
C LYS A 106 -10.28 9.18 6.98
N GLN A 107 -9.50 8.35 7.70
CA GLN A 107 -9.24 8.55 9.13
C GLN A 107 -8.40 9.81 9.42
N LYS A 108 -7.60 10.27 8.47
CA LYS A 108 -6.69 11.39 8.66
C LYS A 108 -7.18 12.69 8.04
N GLU A 109 -7.82 12.59 6.91
CA GLU A 109 -8.28 13.77 6.17
C GLU A 109 -9.70 13.53 5.66
N LYS A 110 -10.60 14.41 6.02
CA LYS A 110 -12.00 14.32 5.62
C LYS A 110 -12.25 14.87 4.22
N SER A 111 -11.43 15.81 3.78
CA SER A 111 -11.52 16.43 2.46
C SER A 111 -10.16 16.38 1.75
N ILE A 112 -9.99 15.39 0.90
CA ILE A 112 -8.82 15.26 0.02
C ILE A 112 -9.36 15.43 -1.40
N ASN A 113 -8.82 16.41 -2.13
CA ASN A 113 -9.24 16.68 -3.51
C ASN A 113 -8.57 15.70 -4.48
N GLU A 114 -7.30 15.42 -4.27
CA GLU A 114 -6.49 14.59 -5.15
C GLU A 114 -5.61 13.62 -4.37
N ILE A 115 -5.46 12.41 -4.89
CA ILE A 115 -4.56 11.38 -4.38
C ILE A 115 -3.57 11.02 -5.47
N THR A 116 -2.30 11.32 -5.25
CA THR A 116 -1.24 10.86 -6.17
C THR A 116 -0.80 9.45 -5.82
N ALA A 117 -0.99 8.52 -6.73
CA ALA A 117 -0.57 7.12 -6.59
C ALA A 117 0.80 6.89 -7.23
N CYS A 118 1.66 6.14 -6.53
CA CYS A 118 2.98 5.74 -7.01
C CYS A 118 3.32 4.31 -6.58
N GLY A 119 4.45 3.79 -7.06
CA GLY A 119 4.87 2.41 -6.85
C GLY A 119 4.22 1.41 -7.80
N GLY A 120 4.58 0.14 -7.66
CA GLY A 120 4.12 -0.94 -8.55
C GLY A 120 2.60 -1.16 -8.56
N GLY A 121 1.91 -0.77 -7.48
CA GLY A 121 0.45 -0.88 -7.34
C GLY A 121 -0.34 -0.10 -8.39
N VAL A 122 0.21 0.99 -8.91
CA VAL A 122 -0.42 1.80 -9.96
C VAL A 122 -0.66 1.03 -11.25
N LYS A 123 0.15 0.00 -11.53
CA LYS A 123 -0.02 -0.88 -12.69
C LYS A 123 -1.19 -1.85 -12.56
N ASN A 124 -1.73 -2.06 -11.36
CA ASN A 124 -2.91 -2.88 -11.14
C ASN A 124 -4.17 -2.02 -11.33
N ILE A 125 -4.64 -1.95 -12.58
CA ILE A 125 -5.77 -1.09 -12.98
C ILE A 125 -7.01 -1.40 -12.15
N PHE A 126 -7.33 -2.69 -11.95
CA PHE A 126 -8.50 -3.06 -11.17
C PHE A 126 -8.39 -2.62 -9.70
N LEU A 127 -7.22 -2.74 -9.09
CA LEU A 127 -7.01 -2.22 -7.74
C LEU A 127 -7.22 -0.69 -7.68
N MET A 128 -6.70 0.04 -8.66
CA MET A 128 -6.89 1.50 -8.73
C MET A 128 -8.36 1.88 -8.85
N GLU A 129 -9.12 1.19 -9.68
CA GLU A 129 -10.58 1.37 -9.79
C GLU A 129 -11.30 1.07 -8.47
N ARG A 130 -10.91 -0.02 -7.76
CA ARG A 130 -11.49 -0.34 -6.46
C ARG A 130 -11.18 0.70 -5.40
N ILE A 131 -9.96 1.24 -5.37
CA ILE A 131 -9.60 2.34 -4.46
C ILE A 131 -10.44 3.57 -4.80
N SER A 132 -10.50 3.96 -6.08
CA SER A 132 -11.29 5.11 -6.54
C SER A 132 -12.76 4.99 -6.16
N HIS A 133 -13.34 3.79 -6.24
CA HIS A 133 -14.72 3.53 -5.80
C HIS A 133 -14.94 3.80 -4.30
N HIS A 134 -13.91 3.63 -3.48
CA HIS A 134 -14.02 3.79 -2.02
C HIS A 134 -13.58 5.17 -1.50
N VAL A 135 -12.97 5.99 -2.33
CA VAL A 135 -12.62 7.37 -1.99
C VAL A 135 -13.41 8.34 -2.85
N SER A 136 -13.67 9.54 -2.33
CA SER A 136 -14.39 10.59 -3.09
C SER A 136 -13.42 11.50 -3.85
N SER A 137 -12.12 11.20 -3.78
CA SER A 137 -11.05 12.02 -4.36
C SER A 137 -10.63 11.46 -5.72
N GLU A 138 -10.17 12.33 -6.59
CA GLU A 138 -9.52 11.91 -7.82
C GLU A 138 -8.21 11.19 -7.51
N ILE A 139 -7.93 10.09 -8.22
CA ILE A 139 -6.66 9.36 -8.10
C ILE A 139 -5.90 9.53 -9.39
N VAL A 140 -4.76 10.20 -9.30
CA VAL A 140 -3.84 10.40 -10.42
C VAL A 140 -2.55 9.60 -10.22
N SER A 141 -1.92 9.19 -11.30
CA SER A 141 -0.58 8.59 -11.24
C SER A 141 0.48 9.68 -11.09
N SER A 142 1.56 9.43 -10.36
CA SER A 142 2.72 10.35 -10.33
C SER A 142 3.31 10.62 -11.72
N LYS A 143 2.97 9.80 -12.72
CA LYS A 143 3.34 10.01 -14.12
C LYS A 143 2.75 11.31 -14.68
N THR A 144 1.56 11.73 -14.24
CA THR A 144 0.96 13.01 -14.65
C THR A 144 1.79 14.22 -14.22
N MET A 145 2.60 14.04 -13.16
CA MET A 145 3.54 15.04 -12.66
C MET A 145 4.96 14.89 -13.28
N GLY A 146 5.13 14.02 -14.27
CA GLY A 146 6.43 13.76 -14.90
C GLY A 146 7.33 12.76 -14.17
N TYR A 147 6.84 12.10 -13.12
CA TYR A 147 7.64 11.13 -12.36
C TYR A 147 7.18 9.69 -12.63
N ASP A 148 8.13 8.82 -13.01
CA ASP A 148 7.83 7.39 -13.10
C ASP A 148 7.40 6.85 -11.74
N PRO A 149 6.19 6.24 -11.63
CA PRO A 149 5.68 5.72 -10.37
C PRO A 149 6.62 4.74 -9.67
N GLN A 150 7.41 3.97 -10.41
CA GLN A 150 8.35 2.99 -9.84
C GLN A 150 9.64 3.63 -9.31
N SER A 151 9.98 4.83 -9.76
CA SER A 151 11.20 5.53 -9.35
C SER A 151 11.02 6.37 -8.09
N ILE A 152 9.79 6.65 -7.66
CA ILE A 152 9.50 7.54 -6.53
C ILE A 152 10.20 7.09 -5.24
N GLU A 153 10.18 5.79 -4.94
CA GLU A 153 10.81 5.24 -3.73
C GLU A 153 12.34 5.43 -3.79
N ALA A 154 12.96 5.09 -4.92
CA ALA A 154 14.40 5.28 -5.12
C ALA A 154 14.79 6.77 -5.02
N MET A 155 14.01 7.66 -5.62
CA MET A 155 14.20 9.10 -5.52
C MET A 155 14.10 9.59 -4.07
N ALA A 156 13.13 9.11 -3.32
CA ALA A 156 12.96 9.45 -1.91
C ALA A 156 14.17 9.01 -1.08
N PHE A 157 14.66 7.79 -1.28
CA PHE A 157 15.87 7.32 -0.58
C PHE A 157 17.12 8.07 -1.01
N GLY A 158 17.27 8.40 -2.29
CA GLY A 158 18.37 9.23 -2.78
C GLY A 158 18.37 10.63 -2.14
N TRP A 159 17.19 11.25 -2.05
CA TRP A 159 17.03 12.52 -1.36
C TRP A 159 17.35 12.43 0.13
N LEU A 160 16.85 11.38 0.83
CA LEU A 160 17.17 11.15 2.25
C LEU A 160 18.67 10.94 2.49
N ALA A 161 19.35 10.20 1.60
CA ALA A 161 20.80 10.02 1.67
C ALA A 161 21.54 11.34 1.54
N ARG A 162 21.13 12.19 0.58
CA ARG A 162 21.67 13.55 0.43
C ARG A 162 21.47 14.39 1.68
N GLN A 163 20.26 14.43 2.25
CA GLN A 163 19.99 15.16 3.50
C GLN A 163 20.90 14.68 4.64
N ARG A 164 21.15 13.37 4.70
CA ARG A 164 22.05 12.79 5.69
C ARG A 164 23.50 13.21 5.51
N LEU A 165 24.00 13.22 4.26
CA LEU A 165 25.38 13.63 3.94
C LEU A 165 25.61 15.12 4.20
N GLU A 166 24.63 15.95 3.86
CA GLU A 166 24.65 17.40 4.09
C GLU A 166 24.35 17.79 5.54
N SER A 167 24.13 16.79 6.44
CA SER A 167 23.78 17.02 7.85
C SER A 167 22.52 17.87 8.04
N ASN A 168 21.57 17.78 7.13
CA ASN A 168 20.30 18.49 7.17
C ASN A 168 19.26 17.68 8.00
N PRO A 169 18.90 18.12 9.21
CA PRO A 169 17.95 17.39 10.03
C PRO A 169 16.53 17.56 9.53
N LEU A 170 15.81 16.45 9.41
CA LEU A 170 14.42 16.42 8.97
C LEU A 170 13.45 16.39 10.15
N LYS A 171 12.34 17.09 10.02
CA LYS A 171 11.24 17.03 10.98
C LYS A 171 10.33 15.86 10.66
N VAL A 172 10.26 14.86 11.55
CA VAL A 172 9.35 13.72 11.44
C VAL A 172 8.40 13.75 12.64
N GLY A 173 7.17 14.15 12.41
CA GLY A 173 6.19 14.42 13.47
C GLY A 173 6.71 15.53 14.40
N LYS A 174 6.77 15.25 15.71
CA LYS A 174 7.26 16.20 16.71
C LYS A 174 8.79 16.22 16.89
N LYS A 175 9.51 15.30 16.27
CA LYS A 175 10.97 15.16 16.41
C LYS A 175 11.69 15.70 15.19
N LYS A 176 12.85 16.31 15.43
CA LYS A 176 13.79 16.74 14.39
C LYS A 176 15.07 15.92 14.55
N GLY A 177 15.60 15.37 13.46
CA GLY A 177 16.81 14.56 13.50
C GLY A 177 17.31 14.16 12.13
N LEU A 178 18.53 13.64 12.10
CA LEU A 178 19.12 13.08 10.89
C LEU A 178 18.63 11.64 10.70
N LEU A 179 18.01 11.36 9.57
CA LEU A 179 17.56 10.03 9.20
C LEU A 179 18.67 9.22 8.52
N GLY A 180 18.68 7.91 8.77
CA GLY A 180 19.65 7.00 8.21
C GLY A 180 20.99 6.94 9.00
N LYS A 181 21.81 5.93 8.66
CA LYS A 181 23.13 5.69 9.25
C LYS A 181 24.17 5.57 8.13
N ILE A 182 25.30 6.25 8.27
CA ILE A 182 26.47 6.05 7.40
C ILE A 182 27.30 4.94 8.01
N THR A 183 27.46 3.83 7.28
CA THR A 183 28.38 2.75 7.69
C THR A 183 29.65 2.88 6.86
N LYS A 184 30.79 3.07 7.53
CA LYS A 184 32.10 3.04 6.88
C LYS A 184 32.52 1.58 6.73
N PHE A 185 32.95 1.19 5.55
CA PHE A 185 33.66 -0.06 5.39
C PHE A 185 34.94 0.01 6.22
N LYS A 186 35.20 -1.00 7.03
CA LYS A 186 36.53 -1.22 7.59
C LYS A 186 37.38 -1.77 6.45
N SER A 187 38.37 -0.98 6.00
CA SER A 187 39.46 -1.47 5.15
C SER A 187 40.26 -2.52 5.90
#